data_f16cecc4b668eeca339f3f4ffc831ee6
#
_entry.id   f16cecc4b668eeca339f3f4ffc831ee6
#
_cell.length_a   1.000
_cell.length_b   1.000
_cell.length_c   1.000
_cell.angle_alpha   90.00
_cell.angle_beta   90.00
_cell.angle_gamma   90.00
#
_symmetry.space_group_name_H-M   'P 1'
#
loop_
_entity.id
_entity.type
_entity.pdbx_description
1 polymer ?
#
loop_
_entity_poly.entity_id
_entity_poly.type
_entity_poly.pdbx_seq_one_letter_code
_entity_poly.pdbx_strand_id
1 'polypeptide(L)'
;MPTTWIVAADSSRARILRVVGREHRLVEIQDFVNPKGRMDERELITDAHPRQETTAVEHETELFAKQIDRYLDKARVKGLFDKLHLVAPPKFLGLLRHNLGKETAKRVAEEIDKDLSWLDVRELEKYVVPRKARER
;
A
#
# COMPACT_ATOMS: atom_id res chain seq x y z
N MET A 1 15.80 6.47 16.74
CA MET A 1 15.05 7.12 15.64
C MET A 1 13.92 6.23 15.19
N PRO A 2 12.72 6.77 15.03
CA PRO A 2 11.60 5.93 14.54
C PRO A 2 11.83 5.51 13.10
N THR A 3 11.41 4.30 12.82
CA THR A 3 11.50 3.74 11.48
C THR A 3 10.17 3.92 10.77
N THR A 4 10.20 4.48 9.58
CA THR A 4 9.01 4.71 8.77
C THR A 4 9.00 3.77 7.58
N TRP A 5 7.89 3.09 7.39
CA TRP A 5 7.65 2.26 6.22
C TRP A 5 6.60 2.92 5.34
N ILE A 6 6.77 2.73 4.03
CA ILE A 6 5.82 3.22 3.03
C ILE A 6 5.17 2.01 2.38
N VAL A 7 3.86 2.01 2.30
CA VAL A 7 3.12 1.00 1.54
C VAL A 7 2.58 1.68 0.30
N ALA A 8 3.13 1.35 -0.86
CA ALA A 8 2.68 1.90 -2.13
C ALA A 8 1.95 0.80 -2.89
N ALA A 9 0.64 0.88 -2.98
CA ALA A 9 -0.17 -0.23 -3.45
C ALA A 9 -1.30 0.18 -4.36
N ASP A 10 -1.79 -0.81 -5.11
CA ASP A 10 -3.07 -0.73 -5.80
C ASP A 10 -3.67 -2.14 -5.73
N SER A 11 -4.76 -2.39 -6.43
CA SER A 11 -5.45 -3.68 -6.35
C SER A 11 -4.63 -4.83 -6.92
N SER A 12 -3.60 -4.55 -7.69
CA SER A 12 -2.79 -5.59 -8.34
C SER A 12 -1.39 -5.75 -7.75
N ARG A 13 -0.96 -4.82 -6.92
CA ARG A 13 0.41 -4.82 -6.46
C ARG A 13 0.54 -4.05 -5.14
N ALA A 14 1.47 -4.47 -4.31
CA ALA A 14 1.81 -3.72 -3.09
C ALA A 14 3.31 -3.78 -2.89
N ARG A 15 3.90 -2.62 -2.70
CA ARG A 15 5.33 -2.48 -2.43
C ARG A 15 5.51 -1.93 -1.03
N ILE A 16 6.42 -2.55 -0.29
CA ILE A 16 6.75 -2.08 1.05
C ILE A 16 8.16 -1.52 0.99
N LEU A 17 8.31 -0.26 1.41
CA LEU A 17 9.60 0.41 1.35
C LEU A 17 9.92 0.99 2.73
N ARG A 18 11.22 1.08 3.03
CA ARG A 18 11.68 1.66 4.27
C ARG A 18 12.41 2.97 3.99
N VAL A 19 12.15 3.96 4.83
CA VAL A 19 12.87 5.23 4.76
C VAL A 19 14.19 5.07 5.51
N VAL A 20 15.32 5.34 4.85
CA VAL A 20 16.65 5.16 5.45
C VAL A 20 17.50 6.40 5.35
N GLY A 21 18.34 6.59 6.36
CA GLY A 21 19.36 7.61 6.35
C GLY A 21 18.84 9.02 6.56
N ARG A 22 19.78 9.95 6.65
CA ARG A 22 19.45 11.36 6.84
C ARG A 22 18.78 11.97 5.62
N GLU A 23 19.10 11.43 4.45
CA GLU A 23 18.51 11.92 3.20
C GLU A 23 17.12 11.36 2.94
N HIS A 24 16.65 10.48 3.82
CA HIS A 24 15.31 9.89 3.71
C HIS A 24 15.11 9.19 2.36
N ARG A 25 16.09 8.36 2.01
CA ARG A 25 15.99 7.55 0.80
C ARG A 25 15.10 6.36 1.05
N LEU A 26 14.51 5.84 -0.01
CA LEU A 26 13.65 4.67 0.08
C LEU A 26 14.39 3.41 -0.35
N VAL A 27 14.20 2.34 0.44
CA VAL A 27 14.71 1.02 0.10
C VAL A 27 13.52 0.07 0.07
N GLU A 28 13.31 -0.57 -1.06
CA GLU A 28 12.21 -1.53 -1.19
C GLU A 28 12.58 -2.82 -0.46
N ILE A 29 11.68 -3.30 0.40
CA ILE A 29 11.93 -4.48 1.21
C ILE A 29 10.99 -5.63 0.90
N GLN A 30 9.86 -5.38 0.25
CA GLN A 30 8.93 -6.43 -0.11
C GLN A 30 8.05 -5.97 -1.25
N ASP A 31 7.59 -6.93 -2.05
CA ASP A 31 6.71 -6.66 -3.18
C ASP A 31 5.72 -7.83 -3.26
N PHE A 32 4.43 -7.50 -3.32
CA PHE A 32 3.37 -8.49 -3.46
C PHE A 32 2.63 -8.24 -4.77
N VAL A 33 2.23 -9.30 -5.43
CA VAL A 33 1.47 -9.20 -6.68
C VAL A 33 0.14 -9.91 -6.52
N ASN A 34 -0.91 -9.28 -7.00
CA ASN A 34 -2.24 -9.86 -7.05
C ASN A 34 -2.70 -9.92 -8.51
N PRO A 35 -2.41 -11.01 -9.23
CA PRO A 35 -2.77 -11.09 -10.65
C PRO A 35 -4.26 -10.92 -10.91
N LYS A 36 -5.09 -11.34 -9.96
CA LYS A 36 -6.54 -11.22 -10.11
C LYS A 36 -7.03 -9.79 -10.05
N GLY A 37 -6.30 -8.93 -9.33
CA GLY A 37 -6.65 -7.52 -9.30
C GLY A 37 -6.54 -6.88 -10.68
N ARG A 38 -5.56 -7.32 -11.45
CA ARG A 38 -5.36 -6.81 -12.80
C ARG A 38 -6.42 -7.32 -13.76
N MET A 39 -6.81 -8.60 -13.64
CA MET A 39 -7.87 -9.18 -14.44
C MET A 39 -9.20 -8.49 -14.17
N ASP A 40 -9.41 -8.11 -12.94
CA ASP A 40 -10.63 -7.45 -12.51
C ASP A 40 -10.89 -6.17 -13.25
N GLU A 41 -9.87 -5.37 -13.44
CA GLU A 41 -10.01 -4.11 -14.14
C GLU A 41 -10.44 -4.32 -15.58
N ARG A 42 -9.89 -5.34 -16.22
CA ARG A 42 -10.27 -5.67 -17.59
C ARG A 42 -11.71 -6.13 -17.68
N GLU A 43 -12.12 -6.99 -16.78
CA GLU A 43 -13.47 -7.52 -16.79
C GLU A 43 -14.50 -6.45 -16.54
N LEU A 44 -14.21 -5.51 -15.68
CA LEU A 44 -15.11 -4.41 -15.42
C LEU A 44 -15.37 -3.57 -16.66
N ILE A 45 -14.41 -3.49 -17.56
CA ILE A 45 -14.54 -2.72 -18.78
C ILE A 45 -15.36 -3.45 -19.82
N THR A 46 -15.22 -4.78 -19.90
CA THR A 46 -15.78 -5.56 -21.01
C THR A 46 -17.02 -6.34 -20.65
N ASP A 47 -17.34 -6.46 -19.39
CA ASP A 47 -18.30 -7.44 -18.95
C ASP A 47 -19.74 -6.97 -18.94
N ALA A 48 -20.60 -7.83 -19.51
CA ALA A 48 -22.03 -7.61 -19.56
C ALA A 48 -22.75 -8.09 -18.31
N HIS A 49 -22.08 -8.84 -17.45
CA HIS A 49 -22.70 -9.39 -16.25
C HIS A 49 -21.88 -9.04 -15.01
N PRO A 50 -21.83 -7.78 -14.70
CA PRO A 50 -20.88 -7.28 -13.71
C PRO A 50 -21.13 -7.75 -12.27
N ARG A 51 -22.35 -8.13 -11.95
CA ARG A 51 -22.68 -8.33 -10.56
C ARG A 51 -21.91 -9.46 -9.87
N GLN A 52 -21.94 -10.66 -10.43
CA GLN A 52 -21.24 -11.79 -9.84
C GLN A 52 -19.73 -11.62 -9.93
N GLU A 53 -19.29 -11.20 -11.09
CA GLU A 53 -17.86 -11.01 -11.31
C GLU A 53 -17.31 -9.89 -10.47
N THR A 54 -18.06 -8.80 -10.34
CA THR A 54 -17.65 -7.69 -9.48
C THR A 54 -17.50 -8.15 -8.03
N THR A 55 -18.41 -9.00 -7.57
CA THR A 55 -18.33 -9.52 -6.21
C THR A 55 -17.10 -10.41 -6.01
N ALA A 56 -16.81 -11.28 -6.98
CA ALA A 56 -15.63 -12.13 -6.90
C ALA A 56 -14.35 -11.30 -6.93
N VAL A 57 -14.33 -10.30 -7.79
CA VAL A 57 -13.24 -9.36 -7.94
C VAL A 57 -12.99 -8.62 -6.64
N GLU A 58 -14.06 -8.09 -6.05
CA GLU A 58 -13.94 -7.36 -4.79
C GLU A 58 -13.44 -8.27 -3.67
N HIS A 59 -13.88 -9.52 -3.68
CA HIS A 59 -13.43 -10.47 -2.69
C HIS A 59 -11.93 -10.74 -2.80
N GLU A 60 -11.44 -10.94 -4.02
CA GLU A 60 -10.00 -11.17 -4.24
C GLU A 60 -9.17 -9.95 -3.85
N THR A 61 -9.68 -8.77 -4.15
CA THR A 61 -9.02 -7.53 -3.78
C THR A 61 -8.99 -7.37 -2.26
N GLU A 62 -10.06 -7.75 -1.61
CA GLU A 62 -10.10 -7.69 -0.15
C GLU A 62 -9.14 -8.70 0.47
N LEU A 63 -9.04 -9.90 -0.10
CA LEU A 63 -8.06 -10.88 0.37
C LEU A 63 -6.64 -10.34 0.23
N PHE A 64 -6.39 -9.60 -0.84
CA PHE A 64 -5.09 -8.98 -1.03
C PHE A 64 -4.81 -7.94 0.05
N ALA A 65 -5.80 -7.10 0.37
CA ALA A 65 -5.67 -6.13 1.44
C ALA A 65 -5.40 -6.82 2.78
N LYS A 66 -6.07 -7.94 3.03
CA LYS A 66 -5.83 -8.72 4.25
C LYS A 66 -4.44 -9.33 4.29
N GLN A 67 -3.92 -9.73 3.15
CA GLN A 67 -2.55 -10.24 3.06
C GLN A 67 -1.55 -9.16 3.45
N ILE A 68 -1.77 -7.94 2.97
CA ILE A 68 -0.93 -6.80 3.31
C ILE A 68 -1.00 -6.53 4.82
N ASP A 69 -2.22 -6.56 5.37
CA ASP A 69 -2.39 -6.35 6.80
C ASP A 69 -1.63 -7.38 7.63
N ARG A 70 -1.73 -8.65 7.26
CA ARG A 70 -1.03 -9.70 8.00
C ARG A 70 0.48 -9.50 7.97
N TYR A 71 1.01 -9.11 6.82
CA TYR A 71 2.43 -8.83 6.70
C TYR A 71 2.85 -7.67 7.62
N LEU A 72 2.09 -6.60 7.57
CA LEU A 72 2.37 -5.41 8.37
C LEU A 72 2.22 -5.69 9.87
N ASP A 73 1.22 -6.48 10.23
CA ASP A 73 0.99 -6.81 11.63
C ASP A 73 2.16 -7.61 12.21
N LYS A 74 2.65 -8.59 11.47
CA LYS A 74 3.82 -9.36 11.90
C LYS A 74 5.04 -8.48 12.03
N ALA A 75 5.23 -7.58 11.09
CA ALA A 75 6.37 -6.67 11.13
C ALA A 75 6.27 -5.71 12.31
N ARG A 76 5.07 -5.21 12.60
CA ARG A 76 4.84 -4.34 13.74
C ARG A 76 5.18 -5.05 15.05
N VAL A 77 4.71 -6.28 15.20
CA VAL A 77 4.96 -7.05 16.41
C VAL A 77 6.46 -7.28 16.62
N LYS A 78 7.19 -7.45 15.53
CA LYS A 78 8.65 -7.61 15.59
C LYS A 78 9.39 -6.27 15.76
N GLY A 79 8.68 -5.17 15.79
CA GLY A 79 9.28 -3.87 15.97
C GLY A 79 10.05 -3.36 14.75
N LEU A 80 9.67 -3.81 13.57
CA LEU A 80 10.40 -3.44 12.35
C LEU A 80 10.07 -2.05 11.84
N PHE A 81 8.95 -1.48 12.26
CA PHE A 81 8.60 -0.11 11.93
C PHE A 81 7.85 0.53 13.07
N ASP A 82 7.85 1.86 13.09
CA ASP A 82 7.12 2.64 14.08
C ASP A 82 5.99 3.42 13.45
N LYS A 83 6.15 3.85 12.21
CA LYS A 83 5.17 4.64 11.49
C LYS A 83 4.95 4.07 10.10
N LEU A 84 3.72 4.22 9.61
CA LEU A 84 3.34 3.81 8.25
C LEU A 84 2.81 5.00 7.48
N HIS A 85 3.20 5.07 6.20
CA HIS A 85 2.54 5.95 5.26
C HIS A 85 1.88 5.05 4.21
N LEU A 86 0.60 5.27 3.96
CA LEU A 86 -0.14 4.49 2.98
C LEU A 86 -0.30 5.32 1.71
N VAL A 87 0.05 4.74 0.58
CA VAL A 87 -0.08 5.39 -0.73
C VAL A 87 -0.84 4.45 -1.64
N ALA A 88 -2.03 4.84 -2.05
CA ALA A 88 -2.86 4.00 -2.91
C ALA A 88 -3.94 4.84 -3.55
N PRO A 89 -4.52 4.38 -4.69
CA PRO A 89 -5.67 5.08 -5.26
C PRO A 89 -6.83 5.03 -4.26
N PRO A 90 -7.75 6.01 -4.32
CA PRO A 90 -8.76 6.18 -3.28
C PRO A 90 -9.53 4.92 -2.91
N LYS A 91 -9.96 4.16 -3.89
CA LYS A 91 -10.75 2.96 -3.61
C LYS A 91 -9.95 1.92 -2.83
N PHE A 92 -8.75 1.61 -3.29
CA PHE A 92 -7.92 0.62 -2.61
C PHE A 92 -7.41 1.14 -1.27
N LEU A 93 -7.16 2.43 -1.17
CA LEU A 93 -6.75 3.03 0.10
C LEU A 93 -7.83 2.83 1.16
N GLY A 94 -9.09 3.04 0.79
CA GLY A 94 -10.20 2.79 1.70
C GLY A 94 -10.29 1.33 2.12
N LEU A 95 -10.06 0.43 1.17
CA LEU A 95 -10.09 -1.00 1.45
C LEU A 95 -8.96 -1.43 2.38
N LEU A 96 -7.76 -0.89 2.15
CA LEU A 96 -6.62 -1.11 3.04
C LEU A 96 -6.94 -0.64 4.44
N ARG A 97 -7.40 0.60 4.55
CA ARG A 97 -7.73 1.19 5.84
C ARG A 97 -8.74 0.32 6.58
N HIS A 98 -9.75 -0.17 5.86
CA HIS A 98 -10.79 -0.99 6.46
C HIS A 98 -10.25 -2.33 6.97
N ASN A 99 -9.23 -2.87 6.31
CA ASN A 99 -8.70 -4.19 6.63
C ASN A 99 -7.49 -4.18 7.56
N LEU A 100 -6.94 -3.01 7.88
CA LEU A 100 -5.84 -2.94 8.83
C LEU A 100 -6.34 -3.24 10.24
N GLY A 101 -5.58 -4.06 10.96
CA GLY A 101 -5.87 -4.30 12.36
C GLY A 101 -5.73 -3.02 13.16
N LYS A 102 -6.39 -2.99 14.30
CA LYS A 102 -6.47 -1.80 15.14
C LYS A 102 -5.10 -1.23 15.51
N GLU A 103 -4.17 -2.11 15.92
CA GLU A 103 -2.87 -1.64 16.36
C GLU A 103 -2.01 -1.16 15.20
N THR A 104 -2.10 -1.82 14.06
CA THR A 104 -1.38 -1.38 12.87
C THR A 104 -1.94 -0.06 12.36
N ALA A 105 -3.26 0.10 12.41
CA ALA A 105 -3.90 1.34 11.98
C ALA A 105 -3.44 2.55 12.79
N LYS A 106 -3.15 2.33 14.06
CA LYS A 106 -2.64 3.41 14.93
C LYS A 106 -1.27 3.93 14.49
N ARG A 107 -0.55 3.15 13.73
CA ARG A 107 0.78 3.53 13.25
C ARG A 107 0.74 4.34 11.97
N VAL A 108 -0.43 4.43 11.33
CA VAL A 108 -0.55 5.20 10.08
C VAL A 108 -0.45 6.68 10.39
N ALA A 109 0.62 7.29 9.89
CA ALA A 109 0.90 8.69 10.11
C ALA A 109 0.41 9.56 8.95
N GLU A 110 0.31 8.99 7.75
CA GLU A 110 -0.06 9.75 6.57
C GLU A 110 -0.68 8.83 5.53
N GLU A 111 -1.64 9.37 4.77
CA GLU A 111 -2.26 8.67 3.66
C GLU A 111 -2.21 9.57 2.43
N ILE A 112 -1.81 8.99 1.30
CA ILE A 112 -1.76 9.69 0.04
C ILE A 112 -2.64 8.92 -0.94
N ASP A 113 -3.70 9.55 -1.43
CA ASP A 113 -4.66 8.88 -2.29
C ASP A 113 -4.29 9.03 -3.78
N LYS A 114 -3.13 8.49 -4.11
CA LYS A 114 -2.61 8.51 -5.48
C LYS A 114 -2.10 7.14 -5.87
N ASP A 115 -2.24 6.82 -7.14
CA ASP A 115 -1.75 5.56 -7.70
C ASP A 115 -0.30 5.72 -8.10
N LEU A 116 0.60 5.45 -7.18
CA LEU A 116 2.04 5.62 -7.37
C LEU A 116 2.80 4.30 -7.30
N SER A 117 2.10 3.19 -7.19
CA SER A 117 2.76 1.88 -6.99
C SER A 117 3.63 1.45 -8.18
N TRP A 118 3.42 2.06 -9.34
CA TRP A 118 4.14 1.72 -10.55
C TRP A 118 5.40 2.57 -10.77
N LEU A 119 5.62 3.57 -9.94
CA LEU A 119 6.80 4.44 -10.07
C LEU A 119 8.06 3.72 -9.58
N ASP A 120 9.21 4.06 -10.16
CA ASP A 120 10.46 3.55 -9.62
C ASP A 120 10.75 4.22 -8.27
N VAL A 121 11.71 3.68 -7.54
CA VAL A 121 11.99 4.13 -6.18
C VAL A 121 12.34 5.61 -6.12
N ARG A 122 13.12 6.11 -7.08
CA ARG A 122 13.54 7.51 -7.06
C ARG A 122 12.39 8.46 -7.32
N GLU A 123 11.50 8.08 -8.25
CA GLU A 123 10.32 8.87 -8.52
C GLU A 123 9.38 8.87 -7.32
N LEU A 124 9.22 7.70 -6.71
CA LEU A 124 8.35 7.56 -5.55
C LEU A 124 8.82 8.44 -4.40
N GLU A 125 10.12 8.56 -4.20
CA GLU A 125 10.68 9.41 -3.14
C GLU A 125 10.16 10.84 -3.22
N LYS A 126 9.95 11.34 -4.42
CA LYS A 126 9.51 12.73 -4.60
C LYS A 126 8.12 12.97 -4.03
N TYR A 127 7.31 11.93 -3.95
CA TYR A 127 5.94 12.06 -3.48
C TYR A 127 5.74 11.72 -2.02
N VAL A 128 6.55 10.80 -1.49
CA VAL A 128 6.26 10.21 -0.18
C VAL A 128 7.24 10.58 0.93
N VAL A 129 8.40 11.13 0.59
CA VAL A 129 9.33 11.58 1.61
C VAL A 129 8.77 12.85 2.25
N PRO A 130 8.73 12.92 3.59
CA PRO A 130 8.15 14.07 4.27
C PRO A 130 8.78 15.38 3.79
N ARG A 131 7.92 16.36 3.54
CA ARG A 131 8.38 17.65 3.04
C ARG A 131 9.40 18.30 3.96
N LYS A 132 9.19 18.19 5.26
CA LYS A 132 10.13 18.74 6.23
C LYS A 132 11.53 18.20 6.06
N ALA A 133 11.66 16.92 5.78
CA ALA A 133 12.96 16.30 5.57
C ALA A 133 13.63 16.85 4.31
N ARG A 134 12.83 17.10 3.26
CA ARG A 134 13.38 17.60 2.00
C ARG A 134 13.82 19.05 2.07
N GLU A 135 13.22 19.83 2.93
CA GLU A 135 13.55 21.21 3.08
C GLU A 135 14.85 21.44 3.84
N ARG A 136 15.37 20.39 4.45
CA ARG A 136 16.62 20.46 5.17
C ARG A 136 17.73 19.81 4.40
#